data_1f63c43e795f4640f321c33e1848f424
#
_entry.id   1f63c43e795f4640f321c33e1848f424
#
_cell.length_a   1.000
_cell.length_b   1.000
_cell.length_c   1.000
_cell.angle_alpha   90.00
_cell.angle_beta   90.00
_cell.angle_gamma   90.00
#
_symmetry.space_group_name_H-M   'P 1'
#
loop_
_entity.id
_entity.type
_entity.pdbx_description
1 polymer ?
#
loop_
_entity_poly.entity_id
_entity_poly.type
_entity_poly.pdbx_seq_one_letter_code
_entity_poly.pdbx_strand_id
1 'polypeptide(L)'
;MSNFEKISFYEDSIDFMLDIQADDGSITWEKNSKLDPWDHIEAAMALVIAGEIEAAKKAYLWMQLSQEEIGGWFSEYKLGSPSKRRVETNFAAYICVGLWHFYLVTKNKDFLEEFFPVLDKAMKFVCSMQTEHGDILWALDARGSKLDDSLLTGCSSIHKSLECFYAIKKVLNQELGNIEGIMTSLKISILE
;
A
#
# COMPACT_ATOMS: atom_id res chain seq x y z
N MET A 1 -18.37 18.76 7.88
CA MET A 1 -16.93 19.05 7.94
C MET A 1 -16.47 18.72 9.35
N SER A 2 -15.75 17.63 9.55
CA SER A 2 -15.16 17.31 10.84
C SER A 2 -14.00 18.30 11.07
N ASN A 3 -14.07 19.06 12.16
CA ASN A 3 -12.96 19.88 12.63
C ASN A 3 -11.86 18.91 13.10
N PHE A 4 -10.89 18.61 12.24
CA PHE A 4 -9.62 18.05 12.71
C PHE A 4 -8.91 19.17 13.47
N GLU A 5 -8.81 19.04 14.81
CA GLU A 5 -7.88 19.88 15.56
C GLU A 5 -6.46 19.54 15.04
N LYS A 6 -5.74 20.57 14.54
CA LYS A 6 -4.34 20.39 14.13
C LYS A 6 -3.56 19.86 15.33
N ILE A 7 -2.91 18.70 15.15
CA ILE A 7 -2.06 18.09 16.17
C ILE A 7 -0.73 18.82 16.14
N SER A 8 -0.60 19.90 16.91
CA SER A 8 0.56 20.81 16.92
C SER A 8 1.92 20.12 17.16
N PHE A 9 1.92 18.97 17.81
CA PHE A 9 3.13 18.21 18.12
C PHE A 9 3.84 17.64 16.86
N TYR A 10 3.14 17.49 15.74
CA TYR A 10 3.68 16.90 14.50
C TYR A 10 3.74 17.91 13.35
N GLU A 11 3.51 19.20 13.59
CA GLU A 11 3.47 20.21 12.53
C GLU A 11 4.75 20.20 11.68
N ASP A 12 5.93 20.19 12.30
CA ASP A 12 7.22 20.16 11.58
C ASP A 12 7.35 18.93 10.66
N SER A 13 6.85 17.77 11.09
CA SER A 13 6.88 16.54 10.29
C SER A 13 5.91 16.60 9.11
N ILE A 14 4.74 17.21 9.32
CA ILE A 14 3.75 17.39 8.25
C ILE A 14 4.25 18.41 7.24
N ASP A 15 4.76 19.54 7.69
CA ASP A 15 5.36 20.57 6.84
C ASP A 15 6.53 20.01 6.01
N PHE A 16 7.37 19.17 6.61
CA PHE A 16 8.43 18.44 5.92
C PHE A 16 7.88 17.55 4.80
N MET A 17 6.85 16.72 5.09
CA MET A 17 6.25 15.84 4.08
C MET A 17 5.62 16.63 2.92
N LEU A 18 5.00 17.78 3.21
CA LEU A 18 4.43 18.67 2.20
C LEU A 18 5.53 19.34 1.34
N ASP A 19 6.65 19.74 1.95
CA ASP A 19 7.79 20.38 1.22
C ASP A 19 8.50 19.37 0.27
N ILE A 20 8.55 18.09 0.64
CA ILE A 20 9.20 17.07 -0.20
C ILE A 20 8.24 16.40 -1.19
N GLN A 21 6.92 16.59 -1.06
CA GLN A 21 5.96 16.06 -2.01
C GLN A 21 6.11 16.75 -3.38
N ALA A 22 6.36 15.96 -4.42
CA ALA A 22 6.47 16.49 -5.78
C ALA A 22 5.07 16.78 -6.39
N ASP A 23 5.06 17.48 -7.51
CA ASP A 23 3.82 17.86 -8.22
C ASP A 23 3.02 16.67 -8.69
N ASP A 24 3.68 15.53 -8.99
CA ASP A 24 3.05 14.26 -9.36
C ASP A 24 2.46 13.49 -8.16
N GLY A 25 2.65 14.01 -6.95
CA GLY A 25 2.17 13.41 -5.70
C GLY A 25 3.16 12.49 -5.01
N SER A 26 4.30 12.18 -5.63
CA SER A 26 5.33 11.33 -5.01
C SER A 26 5.93 11.97 -3.76
N ILE A 27 6.12 11.18 -2.70
CA ILE A 27 6.75 11.60 -1.44
C ILE A 27 8.03 10.80 -1.27
N THR A 28 9.17 11.47 -1.32
CA THR A 28 10.50 10.85 -1.17
C THR A 28 10.95 10.88 0.29
N TRP A 29 12.00 10.13 0.65
CA TRP A 29 12.56 10.15 2.01
C TRP A 29 13.11 11.51 2.42
N GLU A 30 13.72 12.18 1.45
CA GLU A 30 14.28 13.53 1.57
C GLU A 30 14.15 14.21 0.19
N LYS A 31 14.35 15.50 0.12
CA LYS A 31 14.30 16.26 -1.14
C LYS A 31 15.26 15.67 -2.19
N ASN A 32 14.74 15.31 -3.35
CA ASN A 32 15.49 14.67 -4.45
C ASN A 32 16.11 13.31 -4.11
N SER A 33 15.63 12.64 -3.07
CA SER A 33 16.09 11.33 -2.64
C SER A 33 15.26 10.20 -3.26
N LYS A 34 15.33 9.02 -2.67
CA LYS A 34 14.56 7.84 -3.07
C LYS A 34 13.16 7.87 -2.48
N LEU A 35 12.28 7.10 -3.13
CA LEU A 35 10.95 6.74 -2.66
C LEU A 35 10.84 5.21 -2.73
N ASP A 36 10.24 4.61 -1.73
CA ASP A 36 9.69 3.26 -1.82
C ASP A 36 8.18 3.29 -1.52
N PRO A 37 7.41 2.29 -2.02
CA PRO A 37 5.95 2.28 -1.87
C PRO A 37 5.47 2.23 -0.43
N TRP A 38 6.23 1.60 0.48
CA TRP A 38 5.84 1.45 1.88
C TRP A 38 5.84 2.80 2.59
N ASP A 39 6.99 3.46 2.63
CA ASP A 39 7.14 4.75 3.33
C ASP A 39 6.28 5.84 2.68
N HIS A 40 6.10 5.78 1.34
CA HIS A 40 5.20 6.67 0.63
C HIS A 40 3.74 6.54 1.11
N ILE A 41 3.24 5.31 1.31
CA ILE A 41 1.89 5.07 1.83
C ILE A 41 1.79 5.51 3.29
N GLU A 42 2.81 5.28 4.12
CA GLU A 42 2.83 5.76 5.50
C GLU A 42 2.79 7.29 5.60
N ALA A 43 3.55 7.97 4.75
CA ALA A 43 3.49 9.44 4.65
C ALA A 43 2.08 9.91 4.22
N ALA A 44 1.45 9.25 3.24
CA ALA A 44 0.08 9.55 2.84
C ALA A 44 -0.91 9.34 4.00
N MET A 45 -0.75 8.28 4.80
CA MET A 45 -1.57 8.04 5.99
C MET A 45 -1.38 9.13 7.05
N ALA A 46 -0.16 9.61 7.27
CA ALA A 46 0.15 10.71 8.19
C ALA A 46 -0.52 12.02 7.72
N LEU A 47 -0.45 12.33 6.42
CA LEU A 47 -1.14 13.48 5.83
C LEU A 47 -2.66 13.41 6.02
N VAL A 48 -3.27 12.22 5.93
CA VAL A 48 -4.71 12.04 6.20
C VAL A 48 -5.05 12.41 7.66
N ILE A 49 -4.26 11.94 8.63
CA ILE A 49 -4.46 12.26 10.06
C ILE A 49 -4.27 13.75 10.33
N ALA A 50 -3.32 14.40 9.64
CA ALA A 50 -3.09 15.84 9.75
C ALA A 50 -4.21 16.69 9.11
N GLY A 51 -5.14 16.08 8.36
CA GLY A 51 -6.19 16.79 7.64
C GLY A 51 -5.77 17.29 6.26
N GLU A 52 -4.55 16.99 5.80
CA GLU A 52 -4.00 17.34 4.48
C GLU A 52 -4.51 16.36 3.41
N ILE A 53 -5.84 16.31 3.27
CA ILE A 53 -6.55 15.29 2.48
C ILE A 53 -6.19 15.35 1.00
N GLU A 54 -6.06 16.55 0.44
CA GLU A 54 -5.74 16.68 -1.00
C GLU A 54 -4.29 16.28 -1.30
N ALA A 55 -3.35 16.53 -0.39
CA ALA A 55 -1.97 16.04 -0.50
C ALA A 55 -1.93 14.50 -0.41
N ALA A 56 -2.66 13.92 0.52
CA ALA A 56 -2.79 12.46 0.63
C ALA A 56 -3.41 11.83 -0.63
N LYS A 57 -4.46 12.43 -1.20
CA LYS A 57 -5.04 11.97 -2.47
C LYS A 57 -4.03 12.00 -3.62
N LYS A 58 -3.22 13.05 -3.74
CA LYS A 58 -2.15 13.10 -4.74
C LYS A 58 -1.15 11.96 -4.57
N ALA A 59 -0.79 11.63 -3.33
CA ALA A 59 0.08 10.49 -3.08
C ALA A 59 -0.54 9.16 -3.54
N TYR A 60 -1.80 8.92 -3.26
CA TYR A 60 -2.49 7.72 -3.76
C TYR A 60 -2.65 7.72 -5.29
N LEU A 61 -2.89 8.88 -5.92
CA LEU A 61 -2.92 8.98 -7.39
C LEU A 61 -1.57 8.61 -8.02
N TRP A 62 -0.46 9.00 -7.39
CA TRP A 62 0.87 8.56 -7.82
C TRP A 62 0.97 7.03 -7.79
N MET A 63 0.49 6.37 -6.73
CA MET A 63 0.45 4.91 -6.64
C MET A 63 -0.38 4.29 -7.78
N GLN A 64 -1.53 4.88 -8.12
CA GLN A 64 -2.35 4.41 -9.23
C GLN A 64 -1.63 4.51 -10.57
N LEU A 65 -0.97 5.64 -10.84
CA LEU A 65 -0.30 5.91 -12.10
C LEU A 65 1.01 5.12 -12.28
N SER A 66 1.67 4.77 -11.17
CA SER A 66 2.95 4.04 -11.17
C SER A 66 2.80 2.53 -10.97
N GLN A 67 1.55 2.01 -10.89
CA GLN A 67 1.32 0.57 -10.73
C GLN A 67 1.74 -0.20 -11.98
N GLU A 68 2.64 -1.18 -11.82
CA GLU A 68 3.10 -2.06 -12.89
C GLU A 68 1.97 -3.01 -13.39
N GLU A 69 2.10 -3.53 -14.60
CA GLU A 69 1.12 -4.46 -15.18
C GLU A 69 0.90 -5.71 -14.32
N ILE A 70 1.91 -6.18 -13.61
CA ILE A 70 1.83 -7.31 -12.69
C ILE A 70 0.95 -7.05 -11.46
N GLY A 71 0.68 -5.77 -11.13
CA GLY A 71 -0.12 -5.36 -9.99
C GLY A 71 0.65 -4.78 -8.80
N GLY A 72 1.97 -4.92 -8.79
CA GLY A 72 2.84 -4.34 -7.76
C GLY A 72 3.51 -3.05 -8.22
N TRP A 73 4.48 -2.61 -7.45
CA TRP A 73 5.36 -1.47 -7.72
C TRP A 73 6.81 -1.91 -7.57
N PHE A 74 7.71 -1.23 -8.28
CA PHE A 74 9.14 -1.44 -8.04
C PHE A 74 9.52 -1.02 -6.63
N SER A 75 10.50 -1.70 -6.03
CA SER A 75 10.85 -1.51 -4.61
C SER A 75 11.54 -0.17 -4.31
N GLU A 76 12.02 0.54 -5.33
CA GLU A 76 12.62 1.86 -5.15
C GLU A 76 12.53 2.70 -6.42
N TYR A 77 12.18 3.96 -6.25
CA TYR A 77 12.19 4.99 -7.30
C TYR A 77 13.16 6.09 -6.92
N LYS A 78 13.79 6.71 -7.90
CA LYS A 78 14.65 7.89 -7.72
C LYS A 78 14.48 8.85 -8.89
N LEU A 79 14.24 10.12 -8.59
CA LEU A 79 13.98 11.14 -9.62
C LEU A 79 12.88 10.71 -10.62
N GLY A 80 11.77 10.18 -10.10
CA GLY A 80 10.62 9.74 -10.89
C GLY A 80 10.83 8.45 -11.70
N SER A 81 11.99 7.78 -11.57
CA SER A 81 12.29 6.55 -12.33
C SER A 81 12.61 5.38 -11.40
N PRO A 82 12.27 4.13 -11.78
CA PRO A 82 12.63 2.95 -11.01
C PRO A 82 14.15 2.80 -10.88
N SER A 83 14.65 2.77 -9.63
CA SER A 83 16.08 2.53 -9.33
C SER A 83 16.34 1.09 -8.88
N LYS A 84 15.35 0.43 -8.27
CA LYS A 84 15.39 -1.02 -7.98
C LYS A 84 14.11 -1.67 -8.51
N ARG A 85 14.26 -2.54 -9.51
CA ARG A 85 13.14 -3.18 -10.21
C ARG A 85 12.64 -4.48 -9.58
N ARG A 86 13.00 -4.77 -8.34
CA ARG A 86 12.35 -5.83 -7.57
C ARG A 86 10.92 -5.41 -7.24
N VAL A 87 9.97 -6.34 -7.24
CA VAL A 87 8.57 -6.10 -6.87
C VAL A 87 8.26 -6.90 -5.61
N GLU A 88 8.10 -6.22 -4.48
CA GLU A 88 7.89 -6.83 -3.17
C GLU A 88 6.39 -7.00 -2.87
N THR A 89 6.01 -8.19 -2.40
CA THR A 89 4.61 -8.54 -2.15
C THR A 89 4.01 -7.76 -0.98
N ASN A 90 4.77 -7.53 0.09
CA ASN A 90 4.33 -6.71 1.23
C ASN A 90 4.14 -5.24 0.84
N PHE A 91 4.99 -4.68 -0.02
CA PHE A 91 4.83 -3.32 -0.55
C PHE A 91 3.56 -3.22 -1.41
N ALA A 92 3.33 -4.23 -2.26
CA ALA A 92 2.13 -4.26 -3.10
C ALA A 92 0.84 -4.40 -2.26
N ALA A 93 0.86 -5.20 -1.20
CA ALA A 93 -0.29 -5.39 -0.34
C ALA A 93 -0.63 -4.14 0.50
N TYR A 94 0.38 -3.35 0.87
CA TYR A 94 0.24 -2.26 1.85
C TYR A 94 -0.67 -1.13 1.40
N ILE A 95 -0.90 -0.96 0.09
CA ILE A 95 -1.89 -0.01 -0.44
C ILE A 95 -3.30 -0.23 0.14
N CYS A 96 -3.64 -1.49 0.47
CA CYS A 96 -4.93 -1.82 1.09
C CYS A 96 -5.04 -1.27 2.51
N VAL A 97 -3.93 -1.25 3.27
CA VAL A 97 -3.88 -0.63 4.60
C VAL A 97 -4.06 0.88 4.47
N GLY A 98 -3.31 1.52 3.57
CA GLY A 98 -3.39 2.96 3.35
C GLY A 98 -4.79 3.43 2.95
N LEU A 99 -5.41 2.78 1.97
CA LEU A 99 -6.75 3.18 1.50
C LEU A 99 -7.87 2.80 2.49
N TRP A 100 -7.72 1.70 3.24
CA TRP A 100 -8.63 1.41 4.34
C TRP A 100 -8.53 2.46 5.44
N HIS A 101 -7.32 2.88 5.82
CA HIS A 101 -7.09 3.98 6.76
C HIS A 101 -7.71 5.29 6.26
N PHE A 102 -7.47 5.66 4.99
CA PHE A 102 -8.08 6.83 4.36
C PHE A 102 -9.61 6.81 4.51
N TYR A 103 -10.25 5.68 4.18
CA TYR A 103 -11.69 5.52 4.32
C TYR A 103 -12.16 5.61 5.79
N LEU A 104 -11.43 5.01 6.73
CA LEU A 104 -11.80 5.06 8.15
C LEU A 104 -11.81 6.50 8.69
N VAL A 105 -10.90 7.35 8.22
CA VAL A 105 -10.79 8.74 8.66
C VAL A 105 -11.79 9.63 7.91
N THR A 106 -11.84 9.55 6.59
CA THR A 106 -12.59 10.50 5.75
C THR A 106 -14.03 10.07 5.48
N LYS A 107 -14.35 8.77 5.61
CA LYS A 107 -15.59 8.13 5.16
C LYS A 107 -15.90 8.33 3.66
N ASN A 108 -14.89 8.71 2.88
CA ASN A 108 -15.03 8.94 1.45
C ASN A 108 -15.07 7.59 0.71
N LYS A 109 -16.29 7.09 0.49
CA LYS A 109 -16.53 5.82 -0.20
C LYS A 109 -16.24 5.93 -1.70
N ASP A 110 -16.52 7.06 -2.31
CA ASP A 110 -16.35 7.28 -3.76
C ASP A 110 -14.86 7.14 -4.14
N PHE A 111 -13.96 7.72 -3.31
CA PHE A 111 -12.52 7.58 -3.49
C PHE A 111 -12.06 6.11 -3.34
N LEU A 112 -12.65 5.38 -2.39
CA LEU A 112 -12.35 3.96 -2.22
C LEU A 112 -12.83 3.11 -3.42
N GLU A 113 -14.00 3.43 -4.00
CA GLU A 113 -14.52 2.79 -5.22
C GLU A 113 -13.62 3.07 -6.43
N GLU A 114 -13.18 4.32 -6.60
CA GLU A 114 -12.25 4.73 -7.67
C GLU A 114 -10.94 3.92 -7.64
N PHE A 115 -10.40 3.67 -6.44
CA PHE A 115 -9.15 2.93 -6.25
C PHE A 115 -9.31 1.41 -6.21
N PHE A 116 -10.53 0.89 -6.17
CA PHE A 116 -10.75 -0.55 -6.06
C PHE A 116 -10.05 -1.37 -7.16
N PRO A 117 -10.00 -0.97 -8.44
CA PRO A 117 -9.25 -1.70 -9.48
C PRO A 117 -7.75 -1.83 -9.18
N VAL A 118 -7.12 -0.80 -8.57
CA VAL A 118 -5.71 -0.80 -8.16
C VAL A 118 -5.50 -1.82 -7.04
N LEU A 119 -6.38 -1.83 -6.04
CA LEU A 119 -6.34 -2.77 -4.91
C LEU A 119 -6.52 -4.22 -5.38
N ASP A 120 -7.51 -4.47 -6.23
CA ASP A 120 -7.84 -5.79 -6.73
C ASP A 120 -6.67 -6.37 -7.56
N LYS A 121 -6.04 -5.53 -8.39
CA LYS A 121 -4.87 -5.89 -9.18
C LYS A 121 -3.66 -6.20 -8.28
N ALA A 122 -3.40 -5.37 -7.25
CA ALA A 122 -2.33 -5.58 -6.30
C ALA A 122 -2.52 -6.90 -5.52
N MET A 123 -3.74 -7.14 -5.03
CA MET A 123 -4.02 -8.33 -4.25
C MET A 123 -4.05 -9.62 -5.08
N LYS A 124 -4.42 -9.56 -6.37
CA LYS A 124 -4.25 -10.68 -7.31
C LYS A 124 -2.78 -11.07 -7.45
N PHE A 125 -1.89 -10.09 -7.61
CA PHE A 125 -0.44 -10.34 -7.63
C PHE A 125 0.02 -10.99 -6.32
N VAL A 126 -0.29 -10.39 -5.17
CA VAL A 126 0.11 -10.89 -3.85
C VAL A 126 -0.38 -12.34 -3.62
N CYS A 127 -1.66 -12.61 -3.89
CA CYS A 127 -2.24 -13.96 -3.73
C CYS A 127 -1.62 -14.98 -4.68
N SER A 128 -1.16 -14.58 -5.87
CA SER A 128 -0.47 -15.48 -6.82
C SER A 128 0.91 -15.93 -6.35
N MET A 129 1.44 -15.27 -5.32
CA MET A 129 2.72 -15.57 -4.70
C MET A 129 2.61 -16.50 -3.47
N GLN A 130 1.38 -16.94 -3.10
CA GLN A 130 1.19 -17.89 -2.02
C GLN A 130 1.74 -19.26 -2.41
N THR A 131 2.47 -19.90 -1.48
CA THR A 131 3.02 -21.25 -1.64
C THR A 131 2.00 -22.32 -1.21
N GLU A 132 2.32 -23.58 -1.45
CA GLU A 132 1.54 -24.73 -0.94
C GLU A 132 1.54 -24.83 0.59
N HIS A 133 2.53 -24.21 1.25
CA HIS A 133 2.64 -24.15 2.72
C HIS A 133 1.84 -23.00 3.34
N GLY A 134 1.25 -22.15 2.51
CA GLY A 134 0.39 -21.03 2.93
C GLY A 134 1.10 -19.71 3.13
N ASP A 135 2.44 -19.66 3.21
CA ASP A 135 3.24 -18.46 3.22
C ASP A 135 3.23 -17.75 1.86
N ILE A 136 3.61 -16.49 1.82
CA ILE A 136 3.68 -15.71 0.60
C ILE A 136 5.13 -15.34 0.33
N LEU A 137 5.62 -15.71 -0.86
CA LEU A 137 6.97 -15.38 -1.30
C LEU A 137 7.20 -13.87 -1.29
N TRP A 138 8.39 -13.47 -0.88
CA TRP A 138 8.72 -12.08 -0.63
C TRP A 138 8.62 -11.20 -1.88
N ALA A 139 9.20 -11.63 -3.02
CA ALA A 139 9.31 -10.72 -4.16
C ALA A 139 9.49 -11.44 -5.50
N LEU A 140 9.31 -10.66 -6.56
CA LEU A 140 9.90 -10.94 -7.88
C LEU A 140 11.22 -10.18 -8.01
N ASP A 141 12.22 -10.82 -8.62
CA ASP A 141 13.47 -10.15 -9.01
C ASP A 141 13.25 -9.15 -10.18
N ALA A 142 14.31 -8.46 -10.59
CA ALA A 142 14.24 -7.49 -11.69
C ALA A 142 13.90 -8.10 -13.06
N ARG A 143 13.90 -9.44 -13.18
CA ARG A 143 13.55 -10.19 -14.40
C ARG A 143 12.14 -10.77 -14.33
N GLY A 144 11.44 -10.57 -13.21
CA GLY A 144 10.11 -11.11 -12.96
C GLY A 144 10.11 -12.56 -12.44
N SER A 145 11.26 -13.09 -12.03
CA SER A 145 11.34 -14.44 -11.43
C SER A 145 11.01 -14.37 -9.94
N LYS A 146 10.26 -15.36 -9.45
CA LYS A 146 9.96 -15.49 -8.01
C LYS A 146 11.27 -15.75 -7.24
N LEU A 147 11.44 -15.04 -6.13
CA LEU A 147 12.44 -15.39 -5.11
C LEU A 147 11.84 -16.47 -4.20
N ASP A 148 12.66 -17.46 -3.82
CA ASP A 148 12.20 -18.61 -3.02
C ASP A 148 12.14 -18.30 -1.50
N ASP A 149 12.27 -17.03 -1.13
CA ASP A 149 12.25 -16.59 0.27
C ASP A 149 10.86 -16.07 0.67
N SER A 150 10.41 -16.43 1.88
CA SER A 150 9.28 -15.82 2.58
C SER A 150 9.78 -15.15 3.84
N LEU A 151 9.32 -13.92 4.09
CA LEU A 151 9.70 -13.16 5.28
C LEU A 151 8.56 -13.15 6.29
N LEU A 152 8.81 -13.54 7.53
CA LEU A 152 7.82 -13.50 8.60
C LEU A 152 7.18 -12.11 8.75
N THR A 153 8.00 -11.06 8.73
CA THR A 153 7.52 -9.66 8.78
C THR A 153 6.68 -9.31 7.56
N GLY A 154 7.10 -9.75 6.37
CA GLY A 154 6.34 -9.58 5.12
C GLY A 154 5.00 -10.29 5.17
N CYS A 155 4.97 -11.57 5.55
CA CYS A 155 3.75 -12.37 5.69
C CYS A 155 2.79 -11.77 6.73
N SER A 156 3.30 -11.28 7.86
CA SER A 156 2.49 -10.63 8.90
C SER A 156 1.83 -9.35 8.40
N SER A 157 2.56 -8.51 7.67
CA SER A 157 2.02 -7.29 7.09
C SER A 157 1.02 -7.58 5.96
N ILE A 158 1.29 -8.61 5.14
CA ILE A 158 0.37 -9.06 4.09
C ILE A 158 -0.93 -9.58 4.70
N HIS A 159 -0.85 -10.34 5.81
CA HIS A 159 -2.05 -10.80 6.51
C HIS A 159 -2.92 -9.60 6.94
N LYS A 160 -2.32 -8.55 7.51
CA LYS A 160 -3.05 -7.32 7.86
C LYS A 160 -3.63 -6.61 6.63
N SER A 161 -2.88 -6.57 5.54
CA SER A 161 -3.35 -6.00 4.28
C SER A 161 -4.55 -6.75 3.68
N LEU A 162 -4.57 -8.09 3.80
CA LEU A 162 -5.69 -8.94 3.41
C LEU A 162 -6.94 -8.66 4.26
N GLU A 163 -6.79 -8.46 5.58
CA GLU A 163 -7.90 -8.06 6.46
C GLU A 163 -8.50 -6.71 6.01
N CYS A 164 -7.64 -5.74 5.67
CA CYS A 164 -8.08 -4.44 5.17
C CYS A 164 -8.80 -4.59 3.82
N PHE A 165 -8.25 -5.36 2.89
CA PHE A 165 -8.87 -5.61 1.59
C PHE A 165 -10.22 -6.33 1.72
N TYR A 166 -10.33 -7.30 2.62
CA TYR A 166 -11.59 -7.95 2.96
C TYR A 166 -12.64 -6.95 3.45
N ALA A 167 -12.25 -6.05 4.36
CA ALA A 167 -13.13 -5.00 4.87
C ALA A 167 -13.56 -4.02 3.77
N ILE A 168 -12.63 -3.63 2.87
CA ILE A 168 -12.92 -2.79 1.70
C ILE A 168 -13.96 -3.48 0.79
N LYS A 169 -13.74 -4.75 0.45
CA LYS A 169 -14.69 -5.52 -0.38
C LYS A 169 -16.08 -5.54 0.23
N LYS A 170 -16.19 -5.70 1.55
CA LYS A 170 -17.49 -5.65 2.24
C LYS A 170 -18.18 -4.29 2.15
N VAL A 171 -17.43 -3.19 2.37
CA VAL A 171 -17.96 -1.83 2.26
C VAL A 171 -18.44 -1.52 0.83
N LEU A 172 -17.73 -2.02 -0.17
CA LEU A 172 -18.02 -1.82 -1.59
C LEU A 172 -19.00 -2.86 -2.19
N ASN A 173 -19.49 -3.81 -1.38
CA ASN A 173 -20.33 -4.93 -1.82
C ASN A 173 -19.70 -5.75 -2.97
N GLN A 174 -18.38 -5.94 -2.93
CA GLN A 174 -17.64 -6.77 -3.89
C GLN A 174 -17.64 -8.24 -3.46
N GLU A 175 -17.54 -9.14 -4.43
CA GLU A 175 -17.41 -10.58 -4.16
C GLU A 175 -16.12 -10.88 -3.38
N LEU A 176 -16.22 -11.62 -2.27
CA LEU A 176 -15.08 -11.93 -1.41
C LEU A 176 -14.11 -12.95 -2.05
N GLY A 177 -14.61 -13.83 -2.89
CA GLY A 177 -13.79 -14.92 -3.47
C GLY A 177 -13.19 -15.82 -2.37
N ASN A 178 -11.96 -16.30 -2.59
CA ASN A 178 -11.26 -17.17 -1.62
C ASN A 178 -10.36 -16.40 -0.63
N ILE A 179 -10.66 -15.14 -0.35
CA ILE A 179 -9.78 -14.30 0.49
C ILE A 179 -9.61 -14.87 1.91
N GLU A 180 -10.71 -15.39 2.49
CA GLU A 180 -10.70 -15.98 3.84
C GLU A 180 -9.83 -17.25 3.91
N GLY A 181 -9.87 -18.08 2.85
CA GLY A 181 -9.00 -19.25 2.75
C GLY A 181 -7.52 -18.87 2.68
N ILE A 182 -7.17 -17.88 1.87
CA ILE A 182 -5.81 -17.35 1.75
C ILE A 182 -5.32 -16.78 3.08
N MET A 183 -6.14 -15.97 3.76
CA MET A 183 -5.82 -15.41 5.08
C MET A 183 -5.60 -16.50 6.13
N THR A 184 -6.45 -17.54 6.13
CA THR A 184 -6.35 -18.64 7.09
C THR A 184 -5.06 -19.44 6.88
N SER A 185 -4.74 -19.80 5.63
CA SER A 185 -3.50 -20.52 5.30
C SER A 185 -2.26 -19.69 5.68
N LEU A 186 -2.25 -18.38 5.34
CA LEU A 186 -1.15 -17.49 5.70
C LEU A 186 -0.99 -17.35 7.21
N LYS A 187 -2.10 -17.24 7.95
CA LYS A 187 -2.07 -17.17 9.42
C LYS A 187 -1.47 -18.41 10.05
N ILE A 188 -1.83 -19.60 9.55
CA ILE A 188 -1.28 -20.88 10.03
C ILE A 188 0.23 -20.89 9.80
N SER A 189 0.68 -20.57 8.59
CA SER A 189 2.11 -20.51 8.22
C SER A 189 2.94 -19.50 9.04
N ILE A 190 2.33 -18.42 9.53
CA ILE A 190 3.00 -17.43 10.42
C ILE A 190 3.18 -17.99 11.85
N LEU A 191 2.31 -18.88 12.29
CA LEU A 191 2.27 -19.38 13.68
C LEU A 191 3.02 -20.70 13.86
N GLU A 192 3.34 -21.41 12.81
CA GLU A 192 4.14 -22.66 12.80
C GLU A 192 5.63 -22.38 12.60
#